data_736bf9577fc8208969a6a7b01365db7e
#
_entry.id   736bf9577fc8208969a6a7b01365db7e
#
_cell.length_a   1.000
_cell.length_b   1.000
_cell.length_c   1.000
_cell.angle_alpha   90.00
_cell.angle_beta   90.00
_cell.angle_gamma   90.00
#
_symmetry.space_group_name_H-M   'P 1'
#
loop_
_entity.id
_entity.type
_entity.pdbx_description
1 polymer ?
#
loop_
_entity_poly.entity_id
_entity_poly.type
_entity_poly.pdbx_seq_one_letter_code
_entity_poly.pdbx_strand_id
1 'polypeptide(L)'
;MLANPAVGTPIAIGLGAIAGALSRYYVGLGLTHWLKPYLGTTFPYSTLTVNLTGCLGMGILVALLLHWGDRIHPAARVLLTTGFLGSYTTFSTYELDMAKLLQQHTVASGLLYGAGSAGLGLACLCFGMGLTEKVVQYFSRS
;
A
#
# COMPACT_ATOMS: atom_id res chain seq x y z
N MET A 1 1.80 14.09 -27.74
CA MET A 1 2.92 13.92 -26.78
C MET A 1 2.64 12.79 -25.79
N LEU A 2 1.50 12.75 -25.10
CA LEU A 2 1.15 11.69 -24.13
C LEU A 2 0.87 10.30 -24.75
N ALA A 3 0.59 10.23 -26.05
CA ALA A 3 0.40 8.98 -26.76
C ALA A 3 1.71 8.19 -26.99
N ASN A 4 2.88 8.82 -26.81
CA ASN A 4 4.17 8.14 -26.86
C ASN A 4 4.42 7.44 -25.51
N PRO A 5 4.52 6.10 -25.45
CA PRO A 5 4.72 5.35 -24.20
C PRO A 5 6.00 5.77 -23.43
N ALA A 6 7.04 6.19 -24.16
CA ALA A 6 8.29 6.66 -23.55
C ALA A 6 8.11 7.95 -22.74
N VAL A 7 7.09 8.75 -23.02
CA VAL A 7 6.79 10.00 -22.30
C VAL A 7 5.56 9.83 -21.40
N GLY A 8 4.52 9.17 -21.89
CA GLY A 8 3.27 8.98 -21.15
C GLY A 8 3.42 8.13 -19.89
N THR A 9 4.22 7.08 -19.94
CA THR A 9 4.43 6.18 -18.79
C THR A 9 5.12 6.88 -17.61
N PRO A 10 6.27 7.57 -17.77
CA PRO A 10 6.89 8.32 -16.66
C PRO A 10 5.98 9.39 -16.08
N ILE A 11 5.22 10.10 -16.91
CA ILE A 11 4.27 11.12 -16.44
C ILE A 11 3.16 10.48 -15.59
N ALA A 12 2.58 9.36 -16.06
CA ALA A 12 1.56 8.63 -15.32
C ALA A 12 2.08 8.16 -13.96
N ILE A 13 3.28 7.57 -13.92
CA ILE A 13 3.94 7.17 -12.67
C ILE A 13 4.13 8.37 -11.75
N GLY A 14 4.66 9.49 -12.25
CA GLY A 14 4.91 10.70 -11.48
C GLY A 14 3.64 11.28 -10.85
N LEU A 15 2.54 11.38 -11.62
CA LEU A 15 1.25 11.84 -11.12
C LEU A 15 0.70 10.91 -10.03
N GLY A 16 0.75 9.60 -10.28
CA GLY A 16 0.37 8.60 -9.27
C GLY A 16 1.23 8.69 -8.01
N ALA A 17 2.55 8.89 -8.16
CA ALA A 17 3.49 8.99 -7.06
C ALA A 17 3.23 10.22 -6.17
N ILE A 18 2.93 11.37 -6.76
CA ILE A 18 2.54 12.57 -6.02
C ILE A 18 1.29 12.30 -5.18
N ALA A 19 0.24 11.74 -5.81
CA ALA A 19 -1.00 11.42 -5.11
C ALA A 19 -0.77 10.38 -4.00
N GLY A 20 -0.02 9.31 -4.26
CA GLY A 20 0.29 8.26 -3.29
C GLY A 20 1.09 8.78 -2.09
N ALA A 21 2.15 9.56 -2.34
CA ALA A 21 2.97 10.13 -1.28
C ALA A 21 2.19 11.13 -0.40
N LEU A 22 1.36 11.98 -1.00
CA LEU A 22 0.49 12.90 -0.26
C LEU A 22 -0.56 12.15 0.56
N SER A 23 -1.19 11.12 -0.02
CA SER A 23 -2.15 10.27 0.70
C SER A 23 -1.50 9.60 1.91
N ARG A 24 -0.30 9.02 1.76
CA ARG A 24 0.48 8.48 2.87
C ARG A 24 0.72 9.51 3.96
N TYR A 25 1.15 10.71 3.58
CA TYR A 25 1.45 11.79 4.52
C TYR A 25 0.22 12.16 5.33
N TYR A 26 -0.92 12.43 4.68
CA TYR A 26 -2.14 12.85 5.37
C TYR A 26 -2.78 11.74 6.20
N VAL A 27 -2.77 10.49 5.71
CA VAL A 27 -3.22 9.32 6.48
C VAL A 27 -2.34 9.15 7.72
N GLY A 28 -1.02 9.27 7.56
CA GLY A 28 -0.08 9.21 8.68
C GLY A 28 -0.32 10.29 9.72
N LEU A 29 -0.51 11.54 9.31
CA LEU A 29 -0.85 12.66 10.20
C LEU A 29 -2.17 12.42 10.93
N GLY A 30 -3.22 12.03 10.20
CA GLY A 30 -4.53 11.76 10.78
C GLY A 30 -4.47 10.65 11.83
N LEU A 31 -3.87 9.50 11.49
CA LEU A 31 -3.73 8.39 12.42
C LEU A 31 -2.91 8.76 13.67
N THR A 32 -1.80 9.48 13.49
CA THR A 32 -1.00 9.94 14.61
C THR A 32 -1.80 10.86 15.52
N HIS A 33 -2.54 11.82 14.95
CA HIS A 33 -3.36 12.73 15.71
C HIS A 33 -4.47 12.01 16.51
N TRP A 34 -5.16 11.05 15.88
CA TRP A 34 -6.28 10.33 16.48
C TRP A 34 -5.85 9.26 17.48
N LEU A 35 -4.76 8.51 17.19
CA LEU A 35 -4.35 7.37 18.01
C LEU A 35 -3.40 7.74 19.15
N LYS A 36 -2.66 8.85 19.03
CA LYS A 36 -1.72 9.31 20.06
C LYS A 36 -2.30 9.39 21.47
N PRO A 37 -3.52 9.93 21.70
CA PRO A 37 -4.08 10.02 23.04
C PRO A 37 -4.38 8.65 23.68
N TYR A 38 -4.63 7.61 22.86
CA TYR A 38 -5.07 6.29 23.31
C TYR A 38 -3.94 5.26 23.36
N LEU A 39 -3.01 5.33 22.42
CA LEU A 39 -2.01 4.28 22.18
C LEU A 39 -0.56 4.77 22.36
N GLY A 40 -0.37 6.06 22.68
CA GLY A 40 0.94 6.66 22.80
C GLY A 40 1.66 6.83 21.44
N THR A 41 2.94 7.16 21.50
CA THR A 41 3.75 7.44 20.29
C THR A 41 4.79 6.38 19.99
N THR A 42 4.87 5.35 20.81
CA THR A 42 5.96 4.38 20.80
C THR A 42 5.86 3.39 19.64
N PHE A 43 4.61 2.93 19.35
CA PHE A 43 4.39 1.95 18.29
C PHE A 43 4.03 2.65 16.97
N PRO A 44 4.60 2.23 15.82
CA PRO A 44 4.44 2.92 14.54
C PRO A 44 3.14 2.53 13.81
N TYR A 45 1.99 2.81 14.43
CA TYR A 45 0.65 2.48 13.88
C TYR A 45 0.40 3.08 12.50
N SER A 46 0.91 4.30 12.24
CA SER A 46 0.70 4.97 10.95
C SER A 46 1.39 4.23 9.81
N THR A 47 2.63 3.83 9.99
CA THR A 47 3.40 3.05 9.00
C THR A 47 2.74 1.69 8.76
N LEU A 48 2.36 1.00 9.84
CA LEU A 48 1.67 -0.29 9.76
C LEU A 48 0.37 -0.16 8.96
N THR A 49 -0.51 0.77 9.33
CA THR A 49 -1.81 0.95 8.65
C THR A 49 -1.66 1.29 7.18
N VAL A 50 -0.75 2.21 6.83
CA VAL A 50 -0.48 2.59 5.45
C VAL A 50 0.00 1.40 4.63
N ASN A 51 0.92 0.60 5.16
CA ASN A 51 1.42 -0.58 4.46
C ASN A 51 0.36 -1.67 4.32
N LEU A 52 -0.44 -1.95 5.36
CA LEU A 52 -1.50 -2.96 5.29
C LEU A 52 -2.61 -2.56 4.31
N THR A 53 -3.08 -1.30 4.36
CA THR A 53 -4.10 -0.80 3.43
C THR A 53 -3.59 -0.72 2.00
N GLY A 54 -2.30 -0.38 1.81
CA GLY A 54 -1.65 -0.42 0.51
C GLY A 54 -1.51 -1.84 -0.05
N CYS A 55 -1.14 -2.83 0.78
CA CYS A 55 -1.11 -4.25 0.38
C CYS A 55 -2.50 -4.75 -0.01
N LEU A 56 -3.53 -4.43 0.77
CA LEU A 56 -4.91 -4.76 0.44
C LEU A 56 -5.33 -4.14 -0.90
N GLY A 57 -5.08 -2.84 -1.08
CA GLY A 57 -5.36 -2.13 -2.32
C GLY A 57 -4.61 -2.70 -3.52
N MET A 58 -3.35 -3.10 -3.35
CA MET A 58 -2.56 -3.76 -4.39
C MET A 58 -3.17 -5.11 -4.77
N GLY A 59 -3.58 -5.92 -3.79
CA GLY A 59 -4.23 -7.20 -4.03
C GLY A 59 -5.52 -7.06 -4.83
N ILE A 60 -6.38 -6.11 -4.45
CA ILE A 60 -7.62 -5.79 -5.19
C ILE A 60 -7.29 -5.35 -6.62
N LEU A 61 -6.38 -4.39 -6.77
CA LEU A 61 -6.04 -3.83 -8.07
C LEU A 61 -5.43 -4.87 -9.01
N VAL A 62 -4.51 -5.71 -8.53
CA VAL A 62 -3.89 -6.77 -9.34
C VAL A 62 -4.94 -7.77 -9.82
N ALA A 63 -5.85 -8.22 -8.96
CA ALA A 63 -6.93 -9.12 -9.34
C ALA A 63 -7.87 -8.49 -10.39
N LEU A 64 -8.21 -7.20 -10.26
CA LEU A 64 -8.97 -6.48 -11.28
C LEU A 64 -8.22 -6.38 -12.61
N LEU A 65 -6.91 -6.13 -12.58
CA LEU A 65 -6.09 -6.04 -13.77
C LEU A 65 -5.93 -7.40 -14.47
N LEU A 66 -5.91 -8.50 -13.74
CA LEU A 66 -5.88 -9.85 -14.32
C LEU A 66 -7.18 -10.17 -15.10
N HIS A 67 -8.33 -9.66 -14.64
CA HIS A 67 -9.62 -9.93 -15.30
C HIS A 67 -9.95 -8.92 -16.41
N TRP A 68 -9.65 -7.64 -16.21
CA TRP A 68 -10.05 -6.56 -17.11
C TRP A 68 -8.87 -5.72 -17.61
N GLY A 69 -7.65 -6.20 -17.41
CA GLY A 69 -6.46 -5.44 -17.78
C GLY A 69 -6.46 -4.98 -19.22
N ASP A 70 -6.90 -5.80 -20.17
CA ASP A 70 -6.93 -5.43 -21.60
C ASP A 70 -7.85 -4.26 -21.92
N ARG A 71 -8.83 -3.98 -21.05
CA ARG A 71 -9.75 -2.83 -21.16
C ARG A 71 -9.19 -1.56 -20.50
N ILE A 72 -8.12 -1.67 -19.71
CA ILE A 72 -7.54 -0.55 -18.97
C ILE A 72 -6.31 -0.04 -19.70
N HIS A 73 -6.27 1.26 -19.97
CA HIS A 73 -5.14 1.90 -20.64
C HIS A 73 -3.82 1.62 -19.88
N PRO A 74 -2.72 1.24 -20.57
CA PRO A 74 -1.44 0.90 -19.91
C PRO A 74 -0.92 1.96 -18.94
N ALA A 75 -1.06 3.24 -19.29
CA ALA A 75 -0.66 4.35 -18.42
C ALA A 75 -1.47 4.39 -17.12
N ALA A 76 -2.76 4.04 -17.13
CA ALA A 76 -3.58 3.98 -15.93
C ALA A 76 -3.16 2.84 -15.00
N ARG A 77 -2.74 1.70 -15.56
CA ARG A 77 -2.20 0.58 -14.77
C ARG A 77 -0.98 1.02 -13.97
N VAL A 78 0.03 1.58 -14.64
CA VAL A 78 1.27 2.01 -13.97
C VAL A 78 1.06 3.22 -13.05
N LEU A 79 0.11 4.11 -13.37
CA LEU A 79 -0.28 5.20 -12.48
C LEU A 79 -0.77 4.67 -11.13
N LEU A 80 -1.64 3.66 -11.15
CA LEU A 80 -2.24 3.11 -9.93
C LEU A 80 -1.30 2.16 -9.20
N THR A 81 -0.59 1.26 -9.91
CA THR A 81 0.30 0.27 -9.28
C THR A 81 1.61 0.91 -8.82
N THR A 82 2.45 1.29 -9.77
CA THR A 82 3.81 1.80 -9.51
C THR A 82 3.77 3.22 -8.95
N GLY A 83 2.92 4.08 -9.53
CA GLY A 83 2.79 5.47 -9.10
C GLY A 83 2.13 5.55 -7.72
N PHE A 84 0.83 5.33 -7.65
CA PHE A 84 0.05 5.56 -6.44
C PHE A 84 0.41 4.58 -5.32
N LEU A 85 0.15 3.28 -5.50
CA LEU A 85 0.36 2.29 -4.43
C LEU A 85 1.83 2.09 -4.09
N GLY A 86 2.73 2.15 -5.08
CA GLY A 86 4.18 2.09 -4.85
C GLY A 86 4.72 3.26 -4.05
N SER A 87 4.11 4.46 -4.12
CA SER A 87 4.50 5.63 -3.33
C SER A 87 3.69 5.79 -2.05
N TYR A 88 2.50 5.21 -1.98
CA TYR A 88 1.67 5.18 -0.78
C TYR A 88 2.29 4.29 0.30
N THR A 89 2.75 3.08 -0.03
CA THR A 89 3.47 2.19 0.89
C THR A 89 4.92 2.61 1.09
N THR A 90 5.54 2.16 2.18
CA THR A 90 6.93 2.51 2.48
C THR A 90 7.67 1.39 3.20
N PHE A 91 8.71 0.87 2.56
CA PHE A 91 9.60 -0.11 3.15
C PHE A 91 10.67 0.57 4.02
N SER A 92 11.24 1.70 3.56
CA SER A 92 12.31 2.38 4.30
C SER A 92 11.86 2.93 5.66
N THR A 93 10.62 3.46 5.74
CA THR A 93 10.06 3.90 7.03
C THR A 93 9.77 2.72 7.95
N TYR A 94 9.27 1.61 7.41
CA TYR A 94 9.07 0.37 8.15
C TYR A 94 10.38 -0.15 8.77
N GLU A 95 11.48 -0.19 8.00
CA GLU A 95 12.80 -0.59 8.51
C GLU A 95 13.33 0.37 9.59
N LEU A 96 13.13 1.67 9.38
CA LEU A 96 13.52 2.68 10.38
C LEU A 96 12.73 2.52 11.68
N ASP A 97 11.43 2.28 11.60
CA ASP A 97 10.57 2.07 12.77
C ASP A 97 10.95 0.78 13.51
N MET A 98 11.25 -0.30 12.77
CA MET A 98 11.77 -1.55 13.35
C MET A 98 13.09 -1.30 14.08
N ALA A 99 14.03 -0.59 13.46
CA ALA A 99 15.33 -0.27 14.07
C ALA A 99 15.17 0.55 15.36
N LYS A 100 14.26 1.52 15.39
CA LYS A 100 13.94 2.29 16.61
C LYS A 100 13.37 1.40 17.72
N LEU A 101 12.45 0.50 17.41
CA LEU A 101 11.89 -0.45 18.39
C LEU A 101 12.96 -1.38 18.95
N LEU A 102 13.90 -1.86 18.12
CA LEU A 102 15.03 -2.67 18.56
C LEU A 102 15.96 -1.92 19.50
N GLN A 103 16.21 -0.62 19.26
CA GLN A 103 17.12 0.19 20.06
C GLN A 103 16.49 0.73 21.36
N GLN A 104 15.21 1.11 21.31
CA GLN A 104 14.55 1.83 22.41
C GLN A 104 13.75 0.93 23.35
N HIS A 105 13.40 -0.29 22.93
CA HIS A 105 12.55 -1.19 23.68
C HIS A 105 13.19 -2.57 23.87
N THR A 106 12.60 -3.59 23.29
CA THR A 106 13.10 -4.97 23.36
C THR A 106 13.30 -5.53 21.97
N VAL A 107 14.25 -6.46 21.84
CA VAL A 107 14.46 -7.20 20.59
C VAL A 107 13.16 -7.86 20.13
N ALA A 108 12.37 -8.36 21.07
CA ALA A 108 11.09 -8.99 20.80
C ALA A 108 10.08 -8.01 20.13
N SER A 109 10.00 -6.76 20.61
CA SER A 109 9.07 -5.76 20.02
C SER A 109 9.43 -5.38 18.59
N GLY A 110 10.73 -5.22 18.30
CA GLY A 110 11.20 -4.95 16.95
C GLY A 110 10.95 -6.13 16.00
N LEU A 111 11.26 -7.35 16.41
CA LEU A 111 11.04 -8.55 15.61
C LEU A 111 9.55 -8.84 15.40
N LEU A 112 8.70 -8.66 16.42
CA LEU A 112 7.25 -8.82 16.30
C LEU A 112 6.66 -7.79 15.33
N TYR A 113 7.09 -6.53 15.42
CA TYR A 113 6.68 -5.51 14.46
C TYR A 113 7.13 -5.87 13.04
N GLY A 114 8.40 -6.24 12.87
CA GLY A 114 8.97 -6.57 11.57
C GLY A 114 8.27 -7.77 10.92
N ALA A 115 8.33 -8.93 11.57
CA ALA A 115 7.73 -10.16 11.04
C ALA A 115 6.19 -10.06 10.96
N GLY A 116 5.56 -9.45 11.98
CA GLY A 116 4.11 -9.25 12.01
C GLY A 116 3.61 -8.36 10.89
N SER A 117 4.28 -7.23 10.64
CA SER A 117 3.91 -6.32 9.55
C SER A 117 4.06 -6.99 8.18
N ALA A 118 5.16 -7.73 7.96
CA ALA A 118 5.38 -8.45 6.70
C ALA A 118 4.33 -9.56 6.50
N GLY A 119 4.06 -10.37 7.52
CA GLY A 119 3.05 -11.44 7.45
C GLY A 119 1.63 -10.91 7.25
N LEU A 120 1.25 -9.87 8.00
CA LEU A 120 -0.05 -9.21 7.84
C LEU A 120 -0.19 -8.52 6.48
N GLY A 121 0.88 -7.89 5.98
CA GLY A 121 0.89 -7.29 4.65
C GLY A 121 0.63 -8.32 3.55
N LEU A 122 1.31 -9.47 3.60
CA LEU A 122 1.06 -10.58 2.68
C LEU A 122 -0.38 -11.11 2.81
N ALA A 123 -0.86 -11.29 4.03
CA ALA A 123 -2.25 -11.73 4.27
C ALA A 123 -3.27 -10.74 3.69
N CYS A 124 -3.08 -9.42 3.89
CA CYS A 124 -3.93 -8.38 3.32
C CYS A 124 -3.93 -8.42 1.78
N LEU A 125 -2.76 -8.59 1.17
CA LEU A 125 -2.62 -8.70 -0.28
C LEU A 125 -3.38 -9.91 -0.82
N CYS A 126 -3.14 -11.10 -0.25
CA CYS A 126 -3.84 -12.34 -0.64
C CYS A 126 -5.35 -12.23 -0.41
N PHE A 127 -5.78 -11.63 0.70
CA PHE A 127 -7.18 -11.40 0.99
C PHE A 127 -7.84 -10.48 -0.05
N GLY A 128 -7.18 -9.38 -0.41
CA GLY A 128 -7.64 -8.46 -1.45
C GLY A 128 -7.80 -9.15 -2.81
N MET A 129 -6.83 -9.97 -3.20
CA MET A 129 -6.91 -10.77 -4.43
C MET A 129 -8.09 -11.75 -4.38
N GLY A 130 -8.17 -12.57 -3.34
CA GLY A 130 -9.22 -13.61 -3.23
C GLY A 130 -10.63 -13.04 -3.13
N LEU A 131 -10.79 -11.90 -2.42
CA LEU A 131 -12.07 -11.20 -2.34
C LEU A 131 -12.52 -10.72 -3.73
N THR A 132 -11.61 -10.08 -4.46
CA THR A 132 -11.89 -9.55 -5.80
C THR A 132 -12.22 -10.67 -6.79
N GLU A 133 -11.49 -11.77 -6.77
CA GLU A 133 -11.79 -12.94 -7.62
C GLU A 133 -13.19 -13.49 -7.38
N LYS A 134 -13.61 -13.63 -6.12
CA LYS A 134 -14.97 -14.08 -5.78
C LYS A 134 -16.04 -13.13 -6.29
N VAL A 135 -15.83 -11.82 -6.12
CA VAL A 135 -16.76 -10.78 -6.59
C VAL A 135 -16.89 -10.84 -8.12
N VAL A 136 -15.76 -10.89 -8.83
CA VAL A 136 -15.75 -10.96 -10.29
C VAL A 136 -16.45 -12.23 -10.80
N GLN A 137 -16.18 -13.39 -10.18
CA GLN A 137 -16.84 -14.65 -10.55
C GLN A 137 -18.35 -14.61 -10.32
N TYR A 138 -18.80 -13.97 -9.24
CA TYR A 138 -20.22 -13.80 -8.97
C TYR A 138 -20.92 -13.02 -10.09
N PHE A 139 -20.37 -11.87 -10.47
CA PHE A 139 -20.94 -11.03 -11.55
C PHE A 139 -20.81 -11.63 -12.95
N SER A 140 -19.85 -12.53 -13.18
CA SER A 140 -19.69 -13.22 -14.46
C SER A 140 -20.68 -14.39 -14.66
N ARG A 141 -21.33 -14.83 -13.57
CA ARG A 141 -22.32 -15.93 -13.59
C ARG A 141 -23.77 -15.45 -13.62
N SER A 142 -23.99 -14.15 -13.36
CA SER A 142 -25.30 -13.48 -13.45
C SER A 142 -25.50 -12.86 -14.82
#